data_a48202d977f42b87ac1151b6737073e6
#
_entry.id   a48202d977f42b87ac1151b6737073e6
#
_cell.length_a   1.000
_cell.length_b   1.000
_cell.length_c   1.000
_cell.angle_alpha   90.00
_cell.angle_beta   90.00
_cell.angle_gamma   90.00
#
_symmetry.space_group_name_H-M   'P 1'
#
loop_
_entity.id
_entity.type
_entity.pdbx_description
1 polymer ?
#
loop_
_entity_poly.entity_id
_entity_poly.type
_entity_poly.pdbx_seq_one_letter_code
_entity_poly.pdbx_strand_id
1 'polypeptide(L)'
;LALAVINVGMLLVRDNSTWEEIVFRGGQYLAMLLILKAPSFLRKRFKVDVPAALSVVILLFAFSALVLGDGLDFYGRFTWWDSVLHGFSGVILSFVALWLIHVIMAGNDKYIYFNKYFLVLFLVMFSLGMGACWEIVEYTYDSLSGTNTQQFMASTTGSIFAAEDVP
;
A
#
# COMPACT_ATOMS: atom_id res chain seq x y z
N LEU A 1 1.58 17.78 -3.99
CA LEU A 1 0.52 18.54 -3.32
C LEU A 1 -0.36 19.26 -4.34
N ALA A 2 0.22 20.05 -5.27
CA ALA A 2 -0.54 20.79 -6.27
C ALA A 2 -1.45 19.89 -7.12
N LEU A 3 -0.93 18.76 -7.64
CA LEU A 3 -1.71 17.79 -8.43
C LEU A 3 -2.84 17.15 -7.59
N ALA A 4 -2.62 16.90 -6.31
CA ALA A 4 -3.64 16.38 -5.42
C ALA A 4 -4.77 17.40 -5.21
N VAL A 5 -4.41 18.67 -4.96
CA VAL A 5 -5.40 19.76 -4.81
C VAL A 5 -6.18 19.97 -6.10
N ILE A 6 -5.50 19.95 -7.26
CA ILE A 6 -6.14 20.09 -8.57
C ILE A 6 -7.11 18.92 -8.81
N ASN A 7 -6.72 17.67 -8.49
CA ASN A 7 -7.55 16.48 -8.71
C ASN A 7 -8.78 16.48 -7.81
N VAL A 8 -8.63 16.79 -6.52
CA VAL A 8 -9.77 16.96 -5.60
C VAL A 8 -10.64 18.13 -6.03
N GLY A 9 -10.04 19.24 -6.45
CA GLY A 9 -10.77 20.39 -6.98
C GLY A 9 -11.58 20.06 -8.24
N MET A 10 -11.01 19.27 -9.17
CA MET A 10 -11.74 18.80 -10.36
C MET A 10 -12.90 17.87 -10.01
N LEU A 11 -12.74 17.03 -8.97
CA LEU A 11 -13.84 16.18 -8.49
C LEU A 11 -14.98 17.00 -7.88
N LEU A 12 -14.66 18.05 -7.11
CA LEU A 12 -15.68 18.94 -6.52
C LEU A 12 -16.49 19.74 -7.57
N VAL A 13 -15.91 19.96 -8.76
CA VAL A 13 -16.55 20.70 -9.87
C VAL A 13 -17.28 19.76 -10.83
N ARG A 14 -17.06 18.45 -10.72
CA ARG A 14 -17.70 17.46 -11.58
C ARG A 14 -19.11 17.15 -11.07
N ASP A 15 -20.13 17.49 -11.86
CA ASP A 15 -21.56 17.38 -11.49
C ASP A 15 -22.05 15.98 -11.05
N ASN A 16 -21.24 14.92 -11.25
CA ASN A 16 -21.58 13.53 -10.93
C ASN A 16 -20.67 12.88 -9.87
N SER A 17 -19.85 13.64 -9.14
CA SER A 17 -18.99 13.06 -8.08
C SER A 17 -19.81 12.79 -6.84
N THR A 18 -19.76 11.55 -6.32
CA THR A 18 -20.36 11.21 -5.04
C THR A 18 -19.46 11.67 -3.89
N TRP A 19 -20.06 11.93 -2.70
CA TRP A 19 -19.30 12.22 -1.49
C TRP A 19 -18.31 11.09 -1.14
N GLU A 20 -18.68 9.86 -1.40
CA GLU A 20 -17.86 8.68 -1.19
C GLU A 20 -16.60 8.72 -2.04
N GLU A 21 -16.71 9.06 -3.33
CA GLU A 21 -15.56 9.22 -4.22
C GLU A 21 -14.61 10.34 -3.76
N ILE A 22 -15.16 11.47 -3.33
CA ILE A 22 -14.38 12.61 -2.83
C ILE A 22 -13.61 12.23 -1.55
N VAL A 23 -14.29 11.56 -0.61
CA VAL A 23 -13.69 11.10 0.66
C VAL A 23 -12.61 10.04 0.40
N PHE A 24 -12.88 9.08 -0.48
CA PHE A 24 -11.93 8.02 -0.85
C PHE A 24 -10.65 8.63 -1.45
N ARG A 25 -10.77 9.45 -2.48
CA ARG A 25 -9.61 10.09 -3.11
C ARG A 25 -8.89 11.06 -2.19
N GLY A 26 -9.63 11.80 -1.37
CA GLY A 26 -9.04 12.64 -0.33
C GLY A 26 -8.20 11.84 0.67
N GLY A 27 -8.71 10.67 1.08
CA GLY A 27 -8.00 9.70 1.92
C GLY A 27 -6.71 9.19 1.29
N GLN A 28 -6.73 8.84 0.01
CA GLN A 28 -5.54 8.41 -0.71
C GLN A 28 -4.44 9.49 -0.75
N TYR A 29 -4.80 10.74 -1.04
CA TYR A 29 -3.83 11.84 -1.03
C TYR A 29 -3.29 12.12 0.37
N LEU A 30 -4.13 12.01 1.40
CA LEU A 30 -3.69 12.10 2.78
C LEU A 30 -2.70 10.97 3.11
N ALA A 31 -2.99 9.74 2.74
CA ALA A 31 -2.10 8.60 2.92
C ALA A 31 -0.73 8.85 2.24
N MET A 32 -0.72 9.35 1.01
CA MET A 32 0.51 9.68 0.30
C MET A 32 1.32 10.78 1.01
N LEU A 33 0.65 11.81 1.54
CA LEU A 33 1.31 12.86 2.34
C LEU A 33 1.89 12.29 3.64
N LEU A 34 1.20 11.37 4.29
CA LEU A 34 1.69 10.70 5.50
C LEU A 34 2.94 9.85 5.18
N ILE A 35 2.93 9.10 4.09
CA ILE A 35 4.08 8.32 3.60
C ILE A 35 5.28 9.23 3.35
N LEU A 36 5.07 10.37 2.68
CA LEU A 36 6.13 11.36 2.42
C LEU A 36 6.71 11.95 3.71
N LYS A 37 5.90 12.14 4.74
CA LYS A 37 6.33 12.72 6.03
C LYS A 37 6.86 11.69 7.01
N ALA A 38 6.56 10.41 6.81
CA ALA A 38 6.92 9.33 7.73
C ALA A 38 8.41 9.27 8.07
N PRO A 39 9.37 9.35 7.12
CA PRO A 39 10.80 9.31 7.45
C PRO A 39 11.21 10.48 8.36
N SER A 40 10.73 11.68 8.07
CA SER A 40 11.02 12.88 8.88
C SER A 40 10.39 12.80 10.27
N PHE A 41 9.20 12.25 10.38
CA PHE A 41 8.52 12.02 11.65
C PHE A 41 9.27 10.99 12.51
N LEU A 42 9.63 9.84 11.95
CA LEU A 42 10.38 8.78 12.62
C LEU A 42 11.71 9.29 13.13
N ARG A 43 12.44 10.05 12.32
CA ARG A 43 13.70 10.66 12.71
C ARG A 43 13.54 11.65 13.88
N LYS A 44 12.53 12.53 13.82
CA LYS A 44 12.31 13.56 14.86
C LYS A 44 11.80 12.95 16.16
N ARG A 45 10.85 12.01 16.09
CA ARG A 45 10.14 11.49 17.26
C ARG A 45 10.87 10.33 17.93
N PHE A 46 11.46 9.43 17.13
CA PHE A 46 12.05 8.18 17.61
C PHE A 46 13.55 8.09 17.39
N LYS A 47 14.17 9.10 16.75
CA LYS A 47 15.61 9.10 16.39
C LYS A 47 15.99 7.93 15.49
N VAL A 48 15.06 7.46 14.69
CA VAL A 48 15.24 6.36 13.76
C VAL A 48 15.36 6.91 12.35
N ASP A 49 16.47 6.58 11.67
CA ASP A 49 16.70 6.98 10.29
C ASP A 49 16.22 5.88 9.33
N VAL A 50 15.35 6.27 8.40
CA VAL A 50 14.91 5.40 7.31
C VAL A 50 15.88 5.57 6.14
N PRO A 51 16.43 4.49 5.58
CA PRO A 51 17.31 4.57 4.41
C PRO A 51 16.63 5.30 3.25
N ALA A 52 17.35 6.21 2.61
CA ALA A 52 16.80 7.01 1.51
C ALA A 52 16.27 6.13 0.37
N ALA A 53 16.99 5.06 0.02
CA ALA A 53 16.56 4.11 -1.00
C ALA A 53 15.21 3.46 -0.64
N LEU A 54 15.03 3.01 0.62
CA LEU A 54 13.77 2.44 1.09
C LEU A 54 12.64 3.46 1.02
N SER A 55 12.89 4.70 1.42
CA SER A 55 11.91 5.79 1.33
C SER A 55 11.47 6.05 -0.11
N VAL A 56 12.41 6.07 -1.05
CA VAL A 56 12.13 6.28 -2.49
C VAL A 56 11.32 5.11 -3.05
N VAL A 57 11.67 3.87 -2.72
CA VAL A 57 10.95 2.68 -3.22
C VAL A 57 9.51 2.64 -2.68
N ILE A 58 9.31 2.94 -1.40
CA ILE A 58 7.97 3.04 -0.80
C ILE A 58 7.16 4.15 -1.48
N LEU A 59 7.78 5.29 -1.76
CA LEU A 59 7.10 6.40 -2.44
C LEU A 59 6.69 6.05 -3.88
N LEU A 60 7.59 5.39 -4.62
CA LEU A 60 7.29 4.92 -5.98
C LEU A 60 6.17 3.88 -5.98
N PHE A 61 6.18 2.98 -5.01
CA PHE A 61 5.10 2.00 -4.82
C PHE A 61 3.76 2.70 -4.54
N ALA A 62 3.74 3.63 -3.57
CA ALA A 62 2.53 4.39 -3.25
C ALA A 62 2.03 5.22 -4.45
N PHE A 63 2.93 5.81 -5.24
CA PHE A 63 2.57 6.49 -6.47
C PHE A 63 1.96 5.52 -7.49
N SER A 64 2.54 4.33 -7.65
CA SER A 64 2.03 3.32 -8.57
C SER A 64 0.64 2.81 -8.17
N ALA A 65 0.40 2.60 -6.87
CA ALA A 65 -0.90 2.15 -6.38
C ALA A 65 -1.96 3.25 -6.47
N LEU A 66 -1.67 4.44 -5.94
CA LEU A 66 -2.68 5.48 -5.76
C LEU A 66 -2.87 6.36 -7.00
N VAL A 67 -1.79 6.70 -7.71
CA VAL A 67 -1.88 7.60 -8.87
C VAL A 67 -2.08 6.83 -10.16
N LEU A 68 -1.27 5.80 -10.42
CA LEU A 68 -1.44 4.99 -11.62
C LEU A 68 -2.62 4.03 -11.45
N GLY A 69 -2.70 3.31 -10.33
CA GLY A 69 -3.75 2.34 -10.04
C GLY A 69 -5.14 2.98 -10.10
N ASP A 70 -5.45 3.79 -9.10
CA ASP A 70 -6.78 4.41 -8.98
C ASP A 70 -6.93 5.68 -9.83
N GLY A 71 -5.90 6.55 -9.83
CA GLY A 71 -5.98 7.85 -10.50
C GLY A 71 -6.07 7.77 -12.02
N LEU A 72 -5.33 6.85 -12.64
CA LEU A 72 -5.31 6.59 -14.08
C LEU A 72 -6.03 5.30 -14.49
N ASP A 73 -6.73 4.69 -13.55
CA ASP A 73 -7.55 3.49 -13.77
C ASP A 73 -6.73 2.28 -14.29
N PHE A 74 -5.49 2.09 -13.79
CA PHE A 74 -4.67 0.95 -14.19
C PHE A 74 -5.24 -0.36 -13.64
N TYR A 75 -5.91 -0.35 -12.51
CA TYR A 75 -6.62 -1.53 -12.00
C TYR A 75 -7.73 -2.00 -12.94
N GLY A 76 -8.49 -1.08 -13.54
CA GLY A 76 -9.51 -1.42 -14.52
C GLY A 76 -8.97 -1.77 -15.90
N ARG A 77 -7.80 -1.21 -16.29
CA ARG A 77 -7.21 -1.41 -17.61
C ARG A 77 -6.32 -2.64 -17.72
N PHE A 78 -5.64 -3.00 -16.64
CA PHE A 78 -4.64 -4.07 -16.60
C PHE A 78 -4.96 -5.04 -15.46
N THR A 79 -5.58 -6.15 -15.77
CA THR A 79 -5.97 -7.19 -14.80
C THR A 79 -4.82 -7.77 -13.96
N TRP A 80 -3.59 -7.63 -14.44
CA TRP A 80 -2.36 -8.07 -13.75
C TRP A 80 -1.75 -7.00 -12.83
N TRP A 81 -2.23 -5.73 -12.90
CA TRP A 81 -1.63 -4.61 -12.19
C TRP A 81 -1.62 -4.82 -10.69
N ASP A 82 -2.72 -5.23 -10.12
CA ASP A 82 -2.88 -5.55 -8.72
C ASP A 82 -1.91 -6.64 -8.26
N SER A 83 -1.87 -7.78 -8.96
CA SER A 83 -0.96 -8.89 -8.65
C SER A 83 0.51 -8.49 -8.68
N VAL A 84 0.89 -7.60 -9.60
CA VAL A 84 2.25 -7.06 -9.67
C VAL A 84 2.56 -6.19 -8.46
N LEU A 85 1.64 -5.32 -8.06
CA LEU A 85 1.80 -4.49 -6.87
C LEU A 85 1.89 -5.35 -5.60
N HIS A 86 1.07 -6.40 -5.46
CA HIS A 86 1.16 -7.35 -4.36
C HIS A 86 2.54 -8.04 -4.33
N GLY A 87 3.06 -8.49 -5.46
CA GLY A 87 4.40 -9.06 -5.56
C GLY A 87 5.50 -8.08 -5.13
N PHE A 88 5.43 -6.83 -5.61
CA PHE A 88 6.37 -5.77 -5.22
C PHE A 88 6.25 -5.41 -3.74
N SER A 89 5.05 -5.36 -3.19
CA SER A 89 4.84 -5.07 -1.76
C SER A 89 5.54 -6.09 -0.88
N GLY A 90 5.50 -7.38 -1.23
CA GLY A 90 6.21 -8.44 -0.51
C GLY A 90 7.71 -8.22 -0.45
N VAL A 91 8.32 -7.79 -1.57
CA VAL A 91 9.76 -7.44 -1.62
C VAL A 91 10.05 -6.22 -0.74
N ILE A 92 9.25 -5.15 -0.85
CA ILE A 92 9.40 -3.94 -0.04
C ILE A 92 9.28 -4.27 1.45
N LEU A 93 8.29 -5.06 1.84
CA LEU A 93 8.06 -5.48 3.22
C LEU A 93 9.24 -6.30 3.77
N SER A 94 9.89 -7.11 2.93
CA SER A 94 11.12 -7.81 3.31
C SER A 94 12.25 -6.82 3.64
N PHE A 95 12.44 -5.76 2.86
CA PHE A 95 13.42 -4.70 3.16
C PHE A 95 13.02 -3.90 4.40
N VAL A 96 11.74 -3.63 4.62
CA VAL A 96 11.23 -3.00 5.86
C VAL A 96 11.54 -3.88 7.06
N ALA A 97 11.33 -5.20 6.97
CA ALA A 97 11.65 -6.15 8.03
C ALA A 97 13.15 -6.16 8.38
N LEU A 98 14.01 -6.16 7.36
CA LEU A 98 15.47 -6.05 7.55
C LEU A 98 15.86 -4.75 8.25
N TRP A 99 15.29 -3.64 7.82
CA TRP A 99 15.52 -2.34 8.44
C TRP A 99 15.03 -2.32 9.89
N LEU A 100 13.86 -2.89 10.19
CA LEU A 100 13.34 -2.98 11.56
C LEU A 100 14.27 -3.81 12.46
N ILE A 101 14.77 -4.96 11.98
CA ILE A 101 15.77 -5.75 12.70
C ILE A 101 16.99 -4.88 13.00
N HIS A 102 17.51 -4.16 12.00
CA HIS A 102 18.66 -3.27 12.20
C HIS A 102 18.39 -2.21 13.27
N VAL A 103 17.22 -1.57 13.24
CA VAL A 103 16.83 -0.54 14.23
C VAL A 103 16.72 -1.13 15.64
N ILE A 104 16.10 -2.31 15.78
CA ILE A 104 15.94 -2.97 17.08
C ILE A 104 17.30 -3.39 17.65
N MET A 105 18.21 -3.83 16.79
CA MET A 105 19.54 -4.28 17.19
C MET A 105 20.50 -3.12 17.49
N ALA A 106 20.34 -1.97 16.84
CA ALA A 106 21.23 -0.82 17.02
C ALA A 106 21.28 -0.26 18.46
N GLY A 107 20.29 -0.57 19.30
CA GLY A 107 20.25 -0.21 20.71
C GLY A 107 20.81 -1.27 21.68
N ASN A 108 21.31 -2.38 21.18
CA ASN A 108 21.79 -3.50 21.99
C ASN A 108 23.29 -3.72 21.79
N ASP A 109 24.07 -3.68 22.88
CA ASP A 109 25.51 -3.99 22.89
C ASP A 109 25.82 -5.47 22.61
N LYS A 110 24.80 -6.32 22.58
CA LYS A 110 24.94 -7.76 22.29
C LYS A 110 24.68 -8.02 20.82
N TYR A 111 25.70 -8.50 20.13
CA TYR A 111 25.56 -9.01 18.77
C TYR A 111 24.68 -10.26 18.77
N ILE A 112 23.50 -10.16 18.18
CA ILE A 112 22.62 -11.31 17.95
C ILE A 112 22.90 -11.81 16.55
N TYR A 113 23.45 -13.03 16.44
CA TYR A 113 23.68 -13.68 15.17
C TYR A 113 22.43 -14.47 14.77
N PHE A 114 21.76 -14.04 13.71
CA PHE A 114 20.70 -14.82 13.12
C PHE A 114 21.26 -15.85 12.13
N ASN A 115 20.77 -17.08 12.25
CA ASN A 115 21.01 -18.07 11.20
C ASN A 115 20.35 -17.57 9.90
N LYS A 116 21.07 -17.70 8.76
CA LYS A 116 20.58 -17.23 7.46
C LYS A 116 19.23 -17.82 7.07
N TYR A 117 18.99 -19.08 7.40
CA TYR A 117 17.71 -19.74 7.10
C TYR A 117 16.57 -19.19 7.97
N PHE A 118 16.84 -18.93 9.25
CA PHE A 118 15.89 -18.26 10.13
C PHE A 118 15.56 -16.86 9.61
N LEU A 119 16.57 -16.10 9.19
CA LEU A 119 16.36 -14.76 8.66
C LEU A 119 15.46 -14.78 7.41
N VAL A 120 15.74 -15.67 6.46
CA VAL A 120 14.91 -15.80 5.25
C VAL A 120 13.48 -16.19 5.62
N LEU A 121 13.29 -17.17 6.50
CA LEU A 121 11.97 -17.59 6.97
C LEU A 121 11.23 -16.41 7.63
N PHE A 122 11.91 -15.65 8.49
CA PHE A 122 11.32 -14.49 9.14
C PHE A 122 10.86 -13.43 8.12
N LEU A 123 11.69 -13.11 7.12
CA LEU A 123 11.33 -12.12 6.10
C LEU A 123 10.11 -12.56 5.29
N VAL A 124 10.07 -13.83 4.90
CA VAL A 124 8.91 -14.40 4.18
C VAL A 124 7.66 -14.35 5.05
N MET A 125 7.74 -14.83 6.30
CA MET A 125 6.59 -14.84 7.21
C MET A 125 6.11 -13.43 7.55
N PHE A 126 7.03 -12.47 7.74
CA PHE A 126 6.68 -11.08 7.96
C PHE A 126 5.94 -10.49 6.76
N SER A 127 6.46 -10.69 5.56
CA SER A 127 5.85 -10.16 4.33
C SER A 127 4.47 -10.79 4.08
N LEU A 128 4.33 -12.10 4.23
CA LEU A 128 3.05 -12.80 4.09
C LEU A 128 2.05 -12.35 5.16
N GLY A 129 2.49 -12.20 6.42
CA GLY A 129 1.65 -11.74 7.51
C GLY A 129 1.14 -10.32 7.28
N MET A 130 2.00 -9.42 6.83
CA MET A 130 1.60 -8.04 6.50
C MET A 130 0.67 -8.00 5.28
N GLY A 131 0.92 -8.83 4.26
CA GLY A 131 0.04 -8.99 3.12
C GLY A 131 -1.34 -9.49 3.53
N ALA A 132 -1.41 -10.53 4.36
CA ALA A 132 -2.68 -11.03 4.88
C ALA A 132 -3.44 -9.98 5.72
N CYS A 133 -2.73 -9.19 6.54
CA CYS A 133 -3.35 -8.08 7.27
C CYS A 133 -3.94 -7.04 6.31
N TRP A 134 -3.25 -6.75 5.20
CA TRP A 134 -3.74 -5.84 4.18
C TRP A 134 -5.02 -6.36 3.53
N GLU A 135 -5.05 -7.61 3.10
CA GLU A 135 -6.24 -8.27 2.55
C GLU A 135 -7.45 -8.21 3.51
N ILE A 136 -7.20 -8.40 4.83
CA ILE A 136 -8.27 -8.28 5.84
C ILE A 136 -8.80 -6.84 5.90
N VAL A 137 -7.94 -5.84 5.77
CA VAL A 137 -8.34 -4.42 5.74
C VAL A 137 -9.20 -4.15 4.51
N GLU A 138 -8.77 -4.59 3.32
CA GLU A 138 -9.52 -4.43 2.07
C GLU A 138 -10.88 -5.15 2.14
N TYR A 139 -10.90 -6.40 2.58
CA TYR A 139 -12.13 -7.16 2.78
C TYR A 139 -13.10 -6.44 3.73
N THR A 140 -12.59 -5.92 4.84
CA THR A 140 -13.42 -5.20 5.81
C THR A 140 -13.99 -3.92 5.21
N TYR A 141 -13.16 -3.18 4.48
CA TYR A 141 -13.58 -1.96 3.79
C TYR A 141 -14.64 -2.27 2.72
N ASP A 142 -14.41 -3.26 1.87
CA ASP A 142 -15.35 -3.67 0.82
C ASP A 142 -16.69 -4.13 1.39
N SER A 143 -16.64 -4.89 2.50
CA SER A 143 -17.85 -5.37 3.19
C SER A 143 -18.70 -4.23 3.78
N LEU A 144 -18.06 -3.11 4.16
CA LEU A 144 -18.74 -1.95 4.75
C LEU A 144 -19.21 -0.95 3.70
N SER A 145 -18.44 -0.79 2.62
CA SER A 145 -18.68 0.25 1.60
C SER A 145 -19.34 -0.27 0.32
N GLY A 146 -19.43 -1.60 0.15
CA GLY A 146 -19.94 -2.21 -1.08
C GLY A 146 -19.02 -2.00 -2.30
N THR A 147 -17.73 -1.74 -2.05
CA THR A 147 -16.70 -1.62 -3.09
C THR A 147 -16.02 -2.96 -3.36
N ASN A 148 -15.07 -3.00 -4.28
CA ASN A 148 -14.22 -4.16 -4.55
C ASN A 148 -12.76 -3.72 -4.67
N THR A 149 -12.18 -3.27 -3.56
CA THR A 149 -10.77 -2.86 -3.49
C THR A 149 -9.82 -4.05 -3.53
N GLN A 150 -10.28 -5.24 -3.06
CA GLN A 150 -9.56 -6.50 -3.19
C GLN A 150 -9.43 -7.00 -4.64
N GLN A 151 -10.12 -6.39 -5.60
CA GLN A 151 -10.23 -6.89 -6.98
C GLN A 151 -10.68 -8.36 -7.06
N PHE A 152 -11.45 -8.80 -6.04
CA PHE A 152 -11.95 -10.17 -5.95
C PHE A 152 -12.86 -10.48 -7.15
N MET A 153 -12.59 -11.59 -7.82
CA MET A 153 -13.33 -12.03 -9.00
C MET A 153 -13.38 -10.99 -10.14
N ALA A 154 -12.38 -10.10 -10.24
CA ALA A 154 -12.25 -9.22 -11.38
C ALA A 154 -12.02 -10.04 -12.66
N SER A 155 -12.93 -9.92 -13.62
CA SER A 155 -12.80 -10.60 -14.91
C SER A 155 -11.77 -9.89 -15.79
N THR A 156 -11.26 -10.61 -16.81
CA THR A 156 -10.38 -10.03 -17.84
C THR A 156 -11.02 -8.89 -18.64
N THR A 157 -12.34 -8.72 -18.55
CA THR A 157 -13.10 -7.64 -19.15
C THR A 157 -13.37 -6.49 -18.19
N GLY A 158 -12.80 -6.51 -16.96
CA GLY A 158 -13.02 -5.50 -15.94
C GLY A 158 -14.40 -5.56 -15.26
N SER A 159 -15.24 -6.53 -15.62
CA SER A 159 -16.51 -6.76 -14.94
C SER A 159 -16.30 -7.58 -13.67
N ILE A 160 -16.95 -7.18 -12.60
CA ILE A 160 -17.03 -7.97 -11.37
C ILE A 160 -18.10 -9.03 -11.58
N PHE A 161 -17.78 -10.31 -11.34
CA PHE A 161 -18.81 -11.33 -11.28
C PHE A 161 -19.69 -11.07 -10.05
N ALA A 162 -21.00 -10.91 -10.27
CA ALA A 162 -21.92 -10.92 -9.16
C ALA A 162 -21.86 -12.29 -8.43
N ALA A 163 -22.07 -12.28 -7.13
CA ALA A 163 -22.04 -13.53 -6.34
C ALA A 163 -23.04 -14.58 -6.85
N GLU A 164 -24.03 -14.17 -7.64
CA GLU A 164 -25.02 -15.01 -8.30
C GLU A 164 -24.46 -15.78 -9.51
N ASP A 165 -23.31 -15.37 -10.04
CA ASP A 165 -22.69 -15.98 -11.23
C ASP A 165 -21.66 -17.07 -10.87
N VAL A 166 -21.48 -17.37 -9.59
CA VAL A 166 -20.58 -18.43 -9.10
C VAL A 166 -21.40 -19.72 -9.00
N PRO A 167 -21.07 -20.77 -9.80
CA PRO A 167 -21.80 -22.03 -9.78
C PRO A 167 -21.64 -22.81 -8.47
#